data_e39e263c9811c7886de5d997811c34e5
#
_entry.id   e39e263c9811c7886de5d997811c34e5
#
_cell.length_a   1.000
_cell.length_b   1.000
_cell.length_c   1.000
_cell.angle_alpha   90.00
_cell.angle_beta   90.00
_cell.angle_gamma   90.00
#
_symmetry.space_group_name_H-M   'P 1'
#
loop_
_entity.id
_entity.type
_entity.pdbx_description
1 polymer ?
#
loop_
_entity_poly.entity_id
_entity_poly.type
_entity_poly.pdbx_seq_one_letter_code
_entity_poly.pdbx_strand_id
1 'polypeptide(L)'
;MADSNSTKSALADAMKKLMVCKSFAKISISDLCEECGLNRKSFYYHFKDKYDLVNWIFYVDFLTNMGGKNFENEWDVLVAVCNIFYQNKAFYQSALRIEGQNSFKDYFYEMLEPVMAFFVQDLFQVQN
;
A
#
# COMPACT_ATOMS: atom_id res chain seq x y z
N MET A 1 -1.60 24.41 -11.03
CA MET A 1 -0.62 23.77 -10.16
C MET A 1 -1.20 22.50 -9.60
N ALA A 2 -0.62 21.37 -9.92
CA ALA A 2 -1.08 20.11 -9.37
C ALA A 2 -0.76 20.08 -7.87
N ASP A 3 -1.74 19.79 -7.05
CA ASP A 3 -1.45 19.64 -5.63
C ASP A 3 -0.67 18.35 -5.37
N SER A 4 -0.12 18.23 -4.18
CA SER A 4 0.70 17.11 -3.76
C SER A 4 -0.04 15.77 -3.89
N ASN A 5 -1.32 15.73 -3.51
CA ASN A 5 -2.14 14.51 -3.59
C ASN A 5 -2.39 14.09 -5.03
N SER A 6 -2.60 15.05 -5.93
CA SER A 6 -2.81 14.78 -7.34
C SER A 6 -1.56 14.13 -7.96
N THR A 7 -0.38 14.64 -7.64
CA THR A 7 0.89 14.08 -8.11
C THR A 7 1.12 12.68 -7.57
N LYS A 8 0.88 12.48 -6.26
CA LYS A 8 1.03 11.17 -5.64
C LYS A 8 0.07 10.16 -6.27
N SER A 9 -1.18 10.56 -6.51
CA SER A 9 -2.18 9.69 -7.13
C SER A 9 -1.80 9.31 -8.55
N ALA A 10 -1.23 10.24 -9.31
CA ALA A 10 -0.76 9.96 -10.67
C ALA A 10 0.36 8.91 -10.65
N LEU A 11 1.29 9.04 -9.71
CA LEU A 11 2.37 8.08 -9.55
C LEU A 11 1.85 6.72 -9.10
N ALA A 12 0.86 6.70 -8.22
CA ALA A 12 0.22 5.46 -7.77
C ALA A 12 -0.46 4.74 -8.91
N ASP A 13 -1.21 5.47 -9.74
CA ASP A 13 -1.89 4.89 -10.91
C ASP A 13 -0.86 4.33 -11.91
N ALA A 14 0.24 5.05 -12.13
CA ALA A 14 1.32 4.58 -12.99
C ALA A 14 1.92 3.29 -12.47
N MET A 15 2.18 3.19 -11.16
CA MET A 15 2.73 1.99 -10.55
C MET A 15 1.78 0.80 -10.70
N LYS A 16 0.51 0.99 -10.41
CA LYS A 16 -0.51 -0.07 -10.56
C LYS A 16 -0.56 -0.59 -12.00
N LYS A 17 -0.54 0.33 -12.96
CA LYS A 17 -0.59 0.00 -14.37
C LYS A 17 0.65 -0.79 -14.79
N LEU A 18 1.84 -0.33 -14.40
CA LEU A 18 3.09 -0.99 -14.79
C LEU A 18 3.26 -2.35 -14.13
N MET A 19 2.78 -2.52 -12.89
CA MET A 19 2.88 -3.80 -12.19
C MET A 19 1.99 -4.89 -12.78
N VAL A 20 0.99 -4.53 -13.57
CA VAL A 20 0.21 -5.50 -14.34
C VAL A 20 1.03 -6.01 -15.53
N CYS A 21 1.88 -5.16 -16.10
CA CYS A 21 2.62 -5.46 -17.33
C CYS A 21 3.99 -6.10 -17.08
N LYS A 22 4.64 -5.75 -15.97
CA LYS A 22 5.98 -6.27 -15.69
C LYS A 22 6.23 -6.33 -14.18
N SER A 23 7.26 -7.08 -13.80
CA SER A 23 7.58 -7.25 -12.39
C SER A 23 8.09 -5.94 -11.79
N PHE A 24 7.86 -5.79 -10.49
CA PHE A 24 8.29 -4.60 -9.76
C PHE A 24 9.80 -4.35 -9.91
N ALA A 25 10.60 -5.41 -9.89
CA ALA A 25 12.07 -5.29 -10.00
C ALA A 25 12.49 -4.60 -11.29
N LYS A 26 11.70 -4.73 -12.36
CA LYS A 26 12.00 -4.15 -13.66
C LYS A 26 11.42 -2.78 -13.89
N ILE A 27 10.63 -2.27 -12.94
CA ILE A 27 10.05 -0.94 -13.03
C ILE A 27 11.04 0.06 -12.46
N SER A 28 11.43 1.04 -13.26
CA SER A 28 12.31 2.12 -12.81
C SER A 28 11.52 3.37 -12.46
N ILE A 29 12.15 4.28 -11.72
CA ILE A 29 11.58 5.60 -11.44
C ILE A 29 11.29 6.33 -12.76
N SER A 30 12.19 6.19 -13.74
CA SER A 30 11.99 6.79 -15.06
C SER A 30 10.75 6.24 -15.76
N ASP A 31 10.50 4.94 -15.65
CA ASP A 31 9.29 4.32 -16.22
C ASP A 31 8.03 4.94 -15.62
N LEU A 32 8.02 5.10 -14.30
CA LEU A 32 6.88 5.69 -13.59
C LEU A 32 6.65 7.14 -14.04
N CYS A 33 7.72 7.91 -14.13
CA CYS A 33 7.65 9.31 -14.50
C CYS A 33 7.19 9.49 -15.95
N GLU A 34 7.67 8.66 -16.87
CA GLU A 34 7.22 8.67 -18.26
C GLU A 34 5.73 8.38 -18.38
N GLU A 35 5.26 7.40 -17.60
CA GLU A 35 3.86 6.99 -17.64
C GLU A 35 2.91 8.12 -17.25
N CYS A 36 3.31 9.00 -16.33
CA CYS A 36 2.44 10.05 -15.83
C CYS A 36 2.90 11.47 -16.17
N GLY A 37 3.89 11.62 -17.05
CA GLY A 37 4.34 12.92 -17.51
C GLY A 37 5.05 13.77 -16.46
N LEU A 38 5.71 13.13 -15.51
CA LEU A 38 6.45 13.80 -14.45
C LEU A 38 7.96 13.59 -14.62
N ASN A 39 8.77 14.34 -13.88
CA ASN A 39 10.21 14.14 -13.86
C ASN A 39 10.65 13.47 -12.56
N ARG A 40 11.90 13.00 -12.53
CA ARG A 40 12.45 12.31 -11.37
C ARG A 40 12.46 13.15 -10.12
N LYS A 41 12.69 14.45 -10.25
CA LYS A 41 12.69 15.37 -9.13
C LYS A 41 11.31 15.40 -8.46
N SER A 42 10.24 15.40 -9.24
CA SER A 42 8.88 15.35 -8.70
C SER A 42 8.63 14.06 -7.93
N PHE A 43 9.14 12.93 -8.45
CA PHE A 43 9.02 11.66 -7.74
C PHE A 43 9.70 11.74 -6.37
N TYR A 44 10.97 12.14 -6.33
CA TYR A 44 11.75 12.16 -5.10
C TYR A 44 11.30 13.23 -4.11
N TYR A 45 10.53 14.20 -4.57
CA TYR A 45 9.90 15.15 -3.65
C TYR A 45 8.85 14.47 -2.78
N HIS A 46 8.17 13.45 -3.29
CA HIS A 46 7.07 12.80 -2.60
C HIS A 46 7.42 11.44 -2.01
N PHE A 47 8.32 10.71 -2.63
CA PHE A 47 8.64 9.34 -2.23
C PHE A 47 10.14 9.13 -2.18
N LYS A 48 10.57 8.38 -1.19
CA LYS A 48 11.98 8.05 -0.98
C LYS A 48 12.48 7.11 -2.09
N ASP A 49 11.67 6.14 -2.48
CA ASP A 49 11.97 5.15 -3.50
C ASP A 49 10.67 4.51 -3.98
N LYS A 50 10.77 3.55 -4.89
CA LYS A 50 9.58 2.89 -5.43
C LYS A 50 8.89 1.97 -4.42
N TYR A 51 9.61 1.46 -3.41
CA TYR A 51 9.02 0.69 -2.31
C TYR A 51 8.09 1.57 -1.48
N ASP A 52 8.55 2.77 -1.19
CA ASP A 52 7.77 3.77 -0.46
C ASP A 52 6.44 4.06 -1.16
N LEU A 53 6.48 4.17 -2.50
CA LEU A 53 5.27 4.37 -3.30
C LEU A 53 4.29 3.21 -3.16
N VAL A 54 4.76 1.97 -3.25
CA VAL A 54 3.89 0.79 -3.09
C VAL A 54 3.25 0.78 -1.71
N ASN A 55 4.02 1.06 -0.67
CA ASN A 55 3.52 1.10 0.69
C ASN A 55 2.48 2.20 0.88
N TRP A 56 2.70 3.35 0.25
CA TRP A 56 1.74 4.46 0.29
C TRP A 56 0.42 4.09 -0.39
N ILE A 57 0.47 3.33 -1.49
CA ILE A 57 -0.74 2.87 -2.18
C ILE A 57 -1.63 2.07 -1.22
N PHE A 58 -1.04 1.13 -0.49
CA PHE A 58 -1.80 0.35 0.49
C PHE A 58 -2.33 1.24 1.61
N TYR A 59 -1.50 2.15 2.10
CA TYR A 59 -1.91 3.08 3.17
C TYR A 59 -3.16 3.87 2.77
N VAL A 60 -3.19 4.38 1.55
CA VAL A 60 -4.35 5.13 1.03
C VAL A 60 -5.57 4.22 0.87
N ASP A 61 -5.36 3.03 0.30
CA ASP A 61 -6.46 2.05 0.16
C ASP A 61 -7.04 1.70 1.53
N PHE A 62 -6.17 1.49 2.52
CA PHE A 62 -6.57 1.19 3.89
C PHE A 62 -7.40 2.33 4.48
N LEU A 63 -6.90 3.57 4.42
CA LEU A 63 -7.62 4.74 4.95
C LEU A 63 -8.96 4.94 4.24
N THR A 64 -9.00 4.77 2.93
CA THR A 64 -10.22 4.94 2.15
C THR A 64 -11.28 3.92 2.58
N ASN A 65 -10.88 2.68 2.81
CA ASN A 65 -11.80 1.62 3.21
C ASN A 65 -12.20 1.69 4.68
N MET A 66 -11.33 2.28 5.53
CA MET A 66 -11.63 2.44 6.95
C MET A 66 -12.40 3.71 7.24
N GLY A 67 -12.30 4.71 6.37
CA GLY A 67 -12.89 6.03 6.60
C GLY A 67 -14.40 5.98 6.73
N GLY A 68 -14.94 6.57 7.79
CA GLY A 68 -16.37 6.66 8.01
C GLY A 68 -17.04 5.38 8.47
N LYS A 69 -16.29 4.31 8.67
CA LYS A 69 -16.82 3.04 9.17
C LYS A 69 -16.49 2.87 10.64
N ASN A 70 -17.48 2.40 11.40
CA ASN A 70 -17.26 2.02 12.79
C ASN A 70 -16.90 0.55 12.83
N PHE A 71 -15.71 0.26 13.34
CA PHE A 71 -15.26 -1.11 13.51
C PHE A 71 -15.53 -1.52 14.95
N GLU A 72 -16.39 -2.51 15.11
CA GLU A 72 -16.78 -2.99 16.45
C GLU A 72 -15.71 -3.92 17.03
N ASN A 73 -14.92 -4.55 16.15
CA ASN A 73 -13.89 -5.49 16.59
C ASN A 73 -12.83 -5.65 15.51
N GLU A 74 -11.79 -6.43 15.84
CA GLU A 74 -10.64 -6.66 14.98
C GLU A 74 -10.99 -7.50 13.75
N TRP A 75 -12.05 -8.31 13.82
CA TRP A 75 -12.54 -9.06 12.66
C TRP A 75 -12.96 -8.10 11.54
N ASP A 76 -13.59 -7.00 11.88
CA ASP A 76 -14.01 -6.01 10.89
C ASP A 76 -12.81 -5.43 10.15
N VAL A 77 -11.71 -5.20 10.88
CA VAL A 77 -10.46 -4.71 10.28
C VAL A 77 -9.90 -5.74 9.31
N LEU A 78 -9.86 -7.01 9.71
CA LEU A 78 -9.34 -8.08 8.86
C LEU A 78 -10.19 -8.26 7.60
N VAL A 79 -11.51 -8.20 7.75
CA VAL A 79 -12.42 -8.27 6.59
C VAL A 79 -12.17 -7.11 5.64
N ALA A 80 -11.98 -5.90 6.17
CA ALA A 80 -11.70 -4.72 5.34
C ALA A 80 -10.39 -4.87 4.57
N VAL A 81 -9.34 -5.40 5.22
CA VAL A 81 -8.06 -5.68 4.56
C VAL A 81 -8.24 -6.71 3.45
N CYS A 82 -8.98 -7.77 3.71
CA CYS A 82 -9.26 -8.80 2.69
C CYS A 82 -9.99 -8.19 1.48
N ASN A 83 -10.94 -7.29 1.73
CA ASN A 83 -11.66 -6.61 0.65
C ASN A 83 -10.75 -5.73 -0.17
N ILE A 84 -9.82 -5.01 0.47
CA ILE A 84 -8.81 -4.19 -0.22
C ILE A 84 -8.01 -5.08 -1.19
N PHE A 85 -7.51 -6.20 -0.70
CA PHE A 85 -6.71 -7.12 -1.50
C PHE A 85 -7.52 -7.71 -2.65
N TYR A 86 -8.78 -8.05 -2.39
CA TYR A 86 -9.65 -8.62 -3.42
C TYR A 86 -9.95 -7.60 -4.54
N GLN A 87 -10.25 -6.36 -4.17
CA GLN A 87 -10.60 -5.32 -5.14
C GLN A 87 -9.43 -4.96 -6.06
N ASN A 88 -8.20 -5.08 -5.56
CA ASN A 88 -6.99 -4.75 -6.33
C ASN A 88 -6.07 -5.97 -6.40
N LYS A 89 -6.64 -7.12 -6.68
CA LYS A 89 -5.99 -8.42 -6.60
C LYS A 89 -4.69 -8.48 -7.40
N ALA A 90 -4.71 -8.03 -8.65
CA ALA A 90 -3.51 -8.10 -9.51
C ALA A 90 -2.35 -7.29 -8.93
N PHE A 91 -2.66 -6.09 -8.44
CA PHE A 91 -1.65 -5.24 -7.81
C PHE A 91 -1.05 -5.90 -6.57
N TYR A 92 -1.90 -6.38 -5.65
CA TYR A 92 -1.43 -6.92 -4.38
C TYR A 92 -0.74 -8.28 -4.54
N GLN A 93 -1.11 -9.08 -5.53
CA GLN A 93 -0.35 -10.28 -5.86
C GLN A 93 1.10 -9.92 -6.23
N SER A 94 1.28 -8.91 -7.06
CA SER A 94 2.61 -8.45 -7.44
C SER A 94 3.33 -7.80 -6.26
N ALA A 95 2.62 -6.99 -5.48
CA ALA A 95 3.22 -6.30 -4.32
C ALA A 95 3.74 -7.30 -3.28
N LEU A 96 3.01 -8.37 -3.02
CA LEU A 96 3.41 -9.37 -2.04
C LEU A 96 4.60 -10.22 -2.50
N ARG A 97 4.93 -10.19 -3.80
CA ARG A 97 6.10 -10.90 -4.35
C ARG A 97 7.37 -10.06 -4.31
N ILE A 98 7.28 -8.79 -3.95
CA ILE A 98 8.45 -7.91 -3.86
C ILE A 98 9.37 -8.44 -2.74
N GLU A 99 10.66 -8.62 -3.08
CA GLU A 99 11.65 -9.12 -2.14
C GLU A 99 12.60 -8.01 -1.70
N GLY A 100 13.29 -8.25 -0.58
CA GLY A 100 14.31 -7.36 -0.06
C GLY A 100 13.84 -6.52 1.10
N GLN A 101 14.73 -5.65 1.57
CA GLN A 101 14.43 -4.72 2.66
C GLN A 101 13.39 -3.70 2.19
N ASN A 102 12.54 -3.30 3.11
CA ASN A 102 11.47 -2.32 2.85
C ASN A 102 10.40 -2.83 1.87
N SER A 103 10.30 -4.15 1.71
CA SER A 103 9.28 -4.75 0.86
C SER A 103 7.87 -4.45 1.40
N PHE A 104 6.87 -4.54 0.52
CA PHE A 104 5.49 -4.37 0.93
C PHE A 104 5.09 -5.42 1.99
N LYS A 105 5.57 -6.64 1.85
CA LYS A 105 5.28 -7.72 2.81
C LYS A 105 5.74 -7.34 4.22
N ASP A 106 6.95 -6.80 4.36
CA ASP A 106 7.48 -6.37 5.64
C ASP A 106 6.66 -5.20 6.20
N TYR A 107 6.33 -4.23 5.37
CA TYR A 107 5.50 -3.11 5.75
C TYR A 107 4.14 -3.57 6.26
N PHE A 108 3.51 -4.50 5.52
CA PHE A 108 2.20 -5.03 5.87
C PHE A 108 2.25 -5.78 7.19
N TYR A 109 3.27 -6.61 7.41
CA TYR A 109 3.41 -7.36 8.65
C TYR A 109 3.61 -6.41 9.84
N GLU A 110 4.42 -5.38 9.70
CA GLU A 110 4.61 -4.39 10.75
C GLU A 110 3.32 -3.66 11.11
N MET A 111 2.52 -3.36 10.11
CA MET A 111 1.24 -2.69 10.32
C MET A 111 0.22 -3.63 10.97
N LEU A 112 0.24 -4.89 10.59
CA LEU A 112 -0.72 -5.89 11.06
C LEU A 112 -0.41 -6.37 12.49
N GLU A 113 0.84 -6.37 12.90
CA GLU A 113 1.27 -6.94 14.18
C GLU A 113 0.51 -6.36 15.38
N PRO A 114 0.38 -5.03 15.56
CA PRO A 114 -0.39 -4.49 16.68
C PRO A 114 -1.86 -4.89 16.64
N VAL A 115 -2.43 -4.98 15.45
CA VAL A 115 -3.84 -5.39 15.28
C VAL A 115 -4.01 -6.84 15.74
N MET A 116 -3.10 -7.71 15.33
CA MET A 116 -3.15 -9.12 15.70
C MET A 116 -2.90 -9.32 17.20
N ALA A 117 -1.97 -8.56 17.77
CA ALA A 117 -1.71 -8.64 19.21
C ALA A 117 -2.95 -8.25 20.01
N PHE A 118 -3.62 -7.17 19.60
CA PHE A 118 -4.84 -6.73 20.24
C PHE A 118 -5.96 -7.76 20.09
N PHE A 119 -6.08 -8.35 18.90
CA PHE A 119 -7.06 -9.39 18.61
C PHE A 119 -6.86 -10.61 19.50
N VAL A 120 -5.62 -11.06 19.67
CA VAL A 120 -5.31 -12.20 20.53
C VAL A 120 -5.67 -11.91 21.98
N GLN A 121 -5.35 -10.73 22.48
CA GLN A 121 -5.71 -10.32 23.83
C GLN A 121 -7.22 -10.33 24.04
N ASP A 122 -7.96 -9.77 23.10
CA ASP A 122 -9.41 -9.69 23.17
C ASP A 122 -10.03 -11.09 23.13
N LEU A 123 -9.56 -11.92 22.20
CA LEU A 123 -10.09 -13.27 21.98
C LEU A 123 -9.93 -14.17 23.21
N PHE A 124 -8.79 -14.08 23.86
CA PHE A 124 -8.49 -14.90 25.01
C PHE A 124 -8.68 -14.17 26.33
N GLN A 125 -9.12 -12.92 26.30
CA GLN A 125 -9.29 -12.09 27.48
C GLN A 125 -8.03 -12.06 28.36
N VAL A 126 -6.87 -12.01 27.70
CA VAL A 126 -5.59 -11.94 28.40
C VAL A 126 -5.45 -10.56 28.99
N GLN A 127 -5.41 -10.46 30.31
CA GLN A 127 -5.20 -9.21 31.03
C GLN A 127 -3.82 -9.19 31.63
N ASN A 128 -3.16 -8.05 31.49
CA ASN A 128 -1.88 -7.83 32.14
C ASN A 128 -2.06 -7.21 33.50
#